data_d5cd44ded44b07fab8c2e74f3a65d19b
#
_entry.id   d5cd44ded44b07fab8c2e74f3a65d19b
#
_cell.length_a   1.000
_cell.length_b   1.000
_cell.length_c   1.000
_cell.angle_alpha   90.00
_cell.angle_beta   90.00
_cell.angle_gamma   90.00
#
_symmetry.space_group_name_H-M   'P 1'
#
loop_
_entity.id
_entity.type
_entity.pdbx_description
1 polymer ?
#
loop_
_entity_poly.entity_id
_entity_poly.type
_entity_poly.pdbx_seq_one_letter_code
_entity_poly.pdbx_strand_id
1 'polypeptide(L)'
;MNSEEGKPHRASGRPATIDPDAVAGLALGLFAEHGYENTSMEDIARAAGIGRKSLYRYFASKADLVWGGSEPVVEASTLAFGSFHRPGRSDGGVLAGLREAAIARVSAIPDLSVTRGRLRLISEHPELTSRSYESLAPQRQRSLAFLRESGLSDSAARFLSAAYLAATLEAWMQWAASSEPDPRPYLLAALEVLNVPAL
;
A
#
# COMPACT_ATOMS: atom_id res chain seq x y z
N MET A 1 -44.41 -32.55 39.31
CA MET A 1 -44.57 -31.35 38.47
C MET A 1 -43.18 -30.68 38.41
N ASN A 2 -42.37 -31.14 37.48
CA ASN A 2 -40.98 -30.62 37.30
C ASN A 2 -41.01 -29.56 36.22
N SER A 3 -40.67 -28.34 36.58
CA SER A 3 -40.46 -27.23 35.64
C SER A 3 -38.98 -27.24 35.27
N GLU A 4 -38.68 -27.68 34.05
CA GLU A 4 -37.35 -27.50 33.44
C GLU A 4 -37.23 -26.06 32.95
N GLU A 5 -36.38 -25.27 33.60
CA GLU A 5 -35.96 -23.97 33.14
C GLU A 5 -35.00 -24.13 31.96
N GLY A 6 -35.47 -23.78 30.75
CA GLY A 6 -34.67 -23.75 29.55
C GLY A 6 -33.57 -22.67 29.63
N LYS A 7 -32.29 -23.05 29.57
CA LYS A 7 -31.15 -22.16 29.36
C LYS A 7 -31.27 -21.46 28.02
N PRO A 8 -31.07 -20.13 27.95
CA PRO A 8 -31.07 -19.42 26.69
C PRO A 8 -29.87 -19.86 25.86
N HIS A 9 -30.15 -20.36 24.67
CA HIS A 9 -29.18 -20.71 23.63
C HIS A 9 -28.52 -19.39 23.16
N ARG A 10 -27.24 -19.19 23.51
CA ARG A 10 -26.43 -18.12 22.93
C ARG A 10 -26.33 -18.38 21.44
N ALA A 11 -27.01 -17.55 20.65
CA ALA A 11 -26.84 -17.51 19.23
C ALA A 11 -25.35 -17.24 18.91
N SER A 12 -24.69 -18.25 18.34
CA SER A 12 -23.36 -18.11 17.77
C SER A 12 -23.46 -17.18 16.56
N GLY A 13 -23.25 -15.89 16.79
CA GLY A 13 -23.14 -14.91 15.72
C GLY A 13 -22.02 -15.31 14.78
N ARG A 14 -22.32 -15.32 13.48
CA ARG A 14 -21.34 -15.47 12.40
C ARG A 14 -20.15 -14.54 12.70
N PRO A 15 -18.89 -14.99 12.67
CA PRO A 15 -17.75 -14.13 12.93
C PRO A 15 -17.85 -12.93 12.00
N ALA A 16 -17.86 -11.71 12.55
CA ALA A 16 -17.82 -10.50 11.75
C ALA A 16 -16.61 -10.62 10.81
N THR A 17 -16.83 -10.47 9.51
CA THR A 17 -15.75 -10.45 8.53
C THR A 17 -14.91 -9.22 8.86
N ILE A 18 -13.67 -9.43 9.29
CA ILE A 18 -12.73 -8.35 9.59
C ILE A 18 -12.36 -7.71 8.26
N ASP A 19 -12.52 -6.40 8.19
CA ASP A 19 -11.97 -5.59 7.11
C ASP A 19 -10.53 -5.19 7.48
N PRO A 20 -9.51 -5.77 6.83
CA PRO A 20 -8.12 -5.47 7.15
C PRO A 20 -7.76 -3.99 6.92
N ASP A 21 -8.33 -3.35 5.90
CA ASP A 21 -8.04 -1.96 5.57
C ASP A 21 -8.61 -1.01 6.63
N ALA A 22 -9.80 -1.28 7.13
CA ALA A 22 -10.39 -0.53 8.25
C ALA A 22 -9.55 -0.68 9.52
N VAL A 23 -9.04 -1.88 9.81
CA VAL A 23 -8.15 -2.12 10.97
C VAL A 23 -6.81 -1.40 10.81
N ALA A 24 -6.22 -1.43 9.62
CA ALA A 24 -4.97 -0.70 9.34
C ALA A 24 -5.17 0.82 9.48
N GLY A 25 -6.28 1.37 8.97
CA GLY A 25 -6.64 2.78 9.13
C GLY A 25 -6.80 3.20 10.59
N LEU A 26 -7.50 2.38 11.38
CA LEU A 26 -7.66 2.58 12.82
C LEU A 26 -6.31 2.56 13.55
N ALA A 27 -5.44 1.61 13.21
CA ALA A 27 -4.10 1.51 13.80
C ALA A 27 -3.25 2.76 13.49
N LEU A 28 -3.32 3.29 12.27
CA LEU A 28 -2.63 4.54 11.90
C LEU A 28 -3.15 5.73 12.73
N GLY A 29 -4.46 5.80 13.01
CA GLY A 29 -5.03 6.79 13.92
C GLY A 29 -4.45 6.69 15.33
N LEU A 30 -4.39 5.47 15.90
CA LEU A 30 -3.80 5.23 17.23
C LEU A 30 -2.30 5.58 17.26
N PHE A 31 -1.56 5.26 16.21
CA PHE A 31 -0.13 5.63 16.10
C PHE A 31 0.05 7.15 16.08
N ALA A 32 -0.82 7.87 15.39
CA ALA A 32 -0.78 9.34 15.36
C ALA A 32 -1.14 9.97 16.71
N GLU A 33 -2.08 9.37 17.47
CA GLU A 33 -2.55 9.91 18.75
C GLU A 33 -1.62 9.55 19.92
N HIS A 34 -1.16 8.31 19.98
CA HIS A 34 -0.42 7.77 21.12
C HIS A 34 1.06 7.50 20.85
N GLY A 35 1.47 7.60 19.60
CA GLY A 35 2.82 7.25 19.12
C GLY A 35 2.94 5.77 18.75
N TYR A 36 3.80 5.49 17.77
CA TYR A 36 4.02 4.12 17.26
C TYR A 36 4.56 3.18 18.34
N GLU A 37 5.56 3.62 19.10
CA GLU A 37 6.18 2.79 20.15
C GLU A 37 5.21 2.48 21.30
N ASN A 38 4.38 3.44 21.67
CA ASN A 38 3.47 3.33 22.81
C ASN A 38 2.17 2.57 22.51
N THR A 39 1.89 2.25 21.25
CA THR A 39 0.70 1.53 20.82
C THR A 39 1.02 0.05 20.64
N SER A 40 0.35 -0.82 21.37
CA SER A 40 0.51 -2.27 21.26
C SER A 40 -0.51 -2.90 20.29
N MET A 41 -0.21 -4.11 19.79
CA MET A 41 -1.18 -4.92 19.03
C MET A 41 -2.46 -5.20 19.84
N GLU A 42 -2.38 -5.24 21.16
CA GLU A 42 -3.53 -5.42 22.05
C GLU A 42 -4.43 -4.21 22.10
N ASP A 43 -3.85 -3.01 22.12
CA ASP A 43 -4.61 -1.76 22.06
C ASP A 43 -5.35 -1.64 20.73
N ILE A 44 -4.70 -1.99 19.63
CA ILE A 44 -5.30 -2.02 18.30
C ILE A 44 -6.45 -3.03 18.23
N ALA A 45 -6.25 -4.26 18.74
CA ALA A 45 -7.30 -5.27 18.76
C ALA A 45 -8.52 -4.82 19.58
N ARG A 46 -8.27 -4.20 20.74
CA ARG A 46 -9.29 -3.64 21.63
C ARG A 46 -10.06 -2.52 20.94
N ALA A 47 -9.38 -1.58 20.33
CA ALA A 47 -9.99 -0.46 19.62
C ALA A 47 -10.80 -0.91 18.39
N ALA A 48 -10.32 -1.93 17.68
CA ALA A 48 -11.03 -2.53 16.54
C ALA A 48 -12.20 -3.45 16.95
N GLY A 49 -12.39 -3.72 18.24
CA GLY A 49 -13.44 -4.62 18.73
C GLY A 49 -13.24 -6.09 18.31
N ILE A 50 -12.01 -6.51 18.04
CA ILE A 50 -11.68 -7.87 17.58
C ILE A 50 -10.79 -8.60 18.56
N GLY A 51 -10.83 -9.93 18.53
CA GLY A 51 -9.97 -10.75 19.35
C GLY A 51 -8.50 -10.67 18.89
N ARG A 52 -7.55 -10.71 19.85
CA ARG A 52 -6.10 -10.71 19.56
C ARG A 52 -5.69 -11.78 18.52
N LYS A 53 -6.19 -13.02 18.66
CA LYS A 53 -5.92 -14.09 17.68
C LYS A 53 -6.43 -13.73 16.27
N SER A 54 -7.54 -13.02 16.19
CA SER A 54 -8.10 -12.58 14.91
C SER A 54 -7.23 -11.51 14.28
N LEU A 55 -6.70 -10.55 15.05
CA LEU A 55 -5.76 -9.54 14.56
C LEU A 55 -4.48 -10.19 14.02
N TYR A 56 -3.85 -11.09 14.81
CA TYR A 56 -2.60 -11.75 14.42
C TYR A 56 -2.75 -12.70 13.21
N ARG A 57 -3.95 -13.10 12.84
CA ARG A 57 -4.21 -13.86 11.61
C ARG A 57 -4.00 -13.02 10.35
N TYR A 58 -4.24 -11.70 10.43
CA TYR A 58 -4.11 -10.77 9.31
C TYR A 58 -2.81 -9.99 9.34
N PHE A 59 -2.32 -9.66 10.53
CA PHE A 59 -1.14 -8.81 10.73
C PHE A 59 -0.22 -9.44 11.77
N ALA A 60 0.95 -9.90 11.36
CA ALA A 60 1.92 -10.51 12.27
C ALA A 60 2.59 -9.48 13.19
N SER A 61 2.59 -8.20 12.79
CA SER A 61 3.27 -7.10 13.52
C SER A 61 2.59 -5.75 13.30
N LYS A 62 3.00 -4.73 14.07
CA LYS A 62 2.60 -3.33 13.85
C LYS A 62 3.06 -2.84 12.45
N ALA A 63 4.22 -3.30 12.01
CA ALA A 63 4.74 -2.93 10.70
C ALA A 63 3.82 -3.40 9.56
N ASP A 64 3.19 -4.57 9.70
CA ASP A 64 2.24 -5.06 8.69
C ASP A 64 0.98 -4.18 8.61
N LEU A 65 0.54 -3.62 9.73
CA LEU A 65 -0.55 -2.64 9.76
C LEU A 65 -0.17 -1.32 9.07
N VAL A 66 1.08 -0.87 9.26
CA VAL A 66 1.57 0.35 8.61
C VAL A 66 1.69 0.17 7.09
N TRP A 67 2.21 -0.97 6.63
CA TRP A 67 2.36 -1.28 5.22
C TRP A 67 1.10 -1.83 4.54
N GLY A 68 0.08 -2.21 5.31
CA GLY A 68 -1.20 -2.74 4.82
C GLY A 68 -2.10 -1.69 4.15
N GLY A 69 -3.26 -2.12 3.65
CA GLY A 69 -4.25 -1.23 3.05
C GLY A 69 -3.85 -0.71 1.66
N SER A 70 -3.04 -1.47 0.91
CA SER A 70 -2.56 -1.06 -0.41
C SER A 70 -3.33 -1.69 -1.59
N GLU A 71 -4.28 -2.58 -1.33
CA GLU A 71 -4.99 -3.33 -2.38
C GLU A 71 -5.65 -2.44 -3.45
N PRO A 72 -6.42 -1.38 -3.13
CA PRO A 72 -7.03 -0.53 -4.16
C PRO A 72 -6.00 0.17 -5.03
N VAL A 73 -4.89 0.61 -4.41
CA VAL A 73 -3.78 1.29 -5.09
C VAL A 73 -3.04 0.35 -6.02
N VAL A 74 -2.90 -0.89 -5.60
CA VAL A 74 -2.26 -1.96 -6.37
C VAL A 74 -3.14 -2.36 -7.56
N GLU A 75 -4.46 -2.48 -7.38
CA GLU A 75 -5.41 -2.75 -8.43
C GLU A 75 -5.44 -1.65 -9.49
N ALA A 76 -5.46 -0.38 -9.08
CA ALA A 76 -5.41 0.76 -9.99
C ALA A 76 -4.17 0.74 -10.89
N SER A 77 -3.01 0.37 -10.34
CA SER A 77 -1.79 0.19 -11.14
C SER A 77 -1.92 -0.94 -12.16
N THR A 78 -2.56 -2.05 -11.77
CA THR A 78 -2.77 -3.20 -12.64
C THR A 78 -3.68 -2.84 -13.82
N LEU A 79 -4.76 -2.12 -13.54
CA LEU A 79 -5.68 -1.63 -14.59
C LEU A 79 -4.99 -0.64 -15.54
N ALA A 80 -4.15 0.26 -15.02
CA ALA A 80 -3.40 1.19 -15.82
C ALA A 80 -2.40 0.47 -16.76
N PHE A 81 -1.66 -0.52 -16.26
CA PHE A 81 -0.78 -1.34 -17.09
C PHE A 81 -1.54 -2.11 -18.16
N GLY A 82 -2.67 -2.73 -17.82
CA GLY A 82 -3.52 -3.44 -18.79
C GLY A 82 -4.10 -2.51 -19.87
N SER A 83 -4.41 -1.26 -19.53
CA SER A 83 -4.92 -0.28 -20.49
C SER A 83 -3.85 0.21 -21.46
N PHE A 84 -2.61 0.22 -21.05
CA PHE A 84 -1.45 0.66 -21.85
C PHE A 84 -1.18 -0.29 -23.03
N HIS A 85 -1.37 -1.59 -22.84
CA HIS A 85 -1.14 -2.62 -23.87
C HIS A 85 -2.29 -2.77 -24.89
N ARG A 86 -3.29 -1.89 -24.89
CA ARG A 86 -4.36 -1.96 -25.89
C ARG A 86 -3.86 -1.58 -27.28
N PRO A 87 -4.30 -2.29 -28.35
CA PRO A 87 -3.95 -1.95 -29.72
C PRO A 87 -4.32 -0.52 -30.07
N GLY A 88 -3.40 0.22 -30.66
CA GLY A 88 -3.57 1.64 -31.04
C GLY A 88 -3.08 2.66 -30.02
N ARG A 89 -2.51 2.24 -28.90
CA ARG A 89 -1.94 3.11 -27.88
C ARG A 89 -0.44 2.86 -27.74
N SER A 90 0.35 3.44 -28.64
CA SER A 90 1.81 3.27 -28.66
C SER A 90 2.61 4.57 -28.42
N ASP A 91 1.97 5.63 -27.93
CA ASP A 91 2.50 6.98 -28.07
C ASP A 91 3.46 7.44 -26.97
N GLY A 92 4.04 6.58 -26.18
CA GLY A 92 4.90 7.06 -25.09
C GLY A 92 5.95 6.10 -24.57
N GLY A 93 6.06 4.91 -25.16
CA GLY A 93 7.01 3.91 -24.68
C GLY A 93 6.72 3.42 -23.24
N VAL A 94 7.59 2.59 -22.74
CA VAL A 94 7.46 1.91 -21.42
C VAL A 94 7.34 2.91 -20.26
N LEU A 95 8.08 4.02 -20.31
CA LEU A 95 8.04 5.03 -19.25
C LEU A 95 6.68 5.72 -19.14
N ALA A 96 5.96 5.89 -20.27
CA ALA A 96 4.61 6.43 -20.22
C ALA A 96 3.65 5.50 -19.47
N GLY A 97 3.76 4.18 -19.67
CA GLY A 97 2.97 3.20 -18.90
C GLY A 97 3.28 3.22 -17.40
N LEU A 98 4.55 3.34 -17.03
CA LEU A 98 4.95 3.50 -15.63
C LEU A 98 4.41 4.79 -15.03
N ARG A 99 4.41 5.90 -15.80
CA ARG A 99 3.85 7.20 -15.40
C ARG A 99 2.34 7.12 -15.19
N GLU A 100 1.61 6.52 -16.13
CA GLU A 100 0.16 6.32 -16.00
C GLU A 100 -0.19 5.49 -14.77
N ALA A 101 0.54 4.39 -14.53
CA ALA A 101 0.34 3.56 -13.35
C ALA A 101 0.60 4.33 -12.04
N ALA A 102 1.63 5.18 -11.99
CA ALA A 102 1.92 6.00 -10.82
C ALA A 102 0.79 7.02 -10.55
N ILE A 103 0.25 7.67 -11.57
CA ILE A 103 -0.87 8.62 -11.44
C ILE A 103 -2.17 7.90 -11.08
N ALA A 104 -2.46 6.75 -11.68
CA ALA A 104 -3.64 5.96 -11.35
C ALA A 104 -3.66 5.55 -9.86
N ARG A 105 -2.49 5.23 -9.30
CA ARG A 105 -2.34 4.95 -7.87
C ARG A 105 -2.76 6.13 -7.00
N VAL A 106 -2.35 7.35 -7.33
CA VAL A 106 -2.76 8.55 -6.59
C VAL A 106 -4.27 8.72 -6.60
N SER A 107 -4.87 8.53 -7.78
CA SER A 107 -6.31 8.68 -7.96
C SER A 107 -7.16 7.61 -7.24
N ALA A 108 -6.56 6.46 -6.90
CA ALA A 108 -7.21 5.38 -6.17
C ALA A 108 -7.11 5.52 -4.64
N ILE A 109 -6.35 6.50 -4.14
CA ILE A 109 -6.22 6.75 -2.70
C ILE A 109 -7.42 7.58 -2.23
N PRO A 110 -8.26 7.04 -1.33
CA PRO A 110 -9.44 7.75 -0.84
C PRO A 110 -9.09 8.99 -0.01
N ASP A 111 -8.03 8.89 0.78
CA ASP A 111 -7.57 9.95 1.68
C ASP A 111 -6.04 10.06 1.68
N LEU A 112 -5.56 11.14 1.06
CA LEU A 112 -4.13 11.45 1.01
C LEU A 112 -3.56 11.86 2.38
N SER A 113 -4.38 12.33 3.32
CA SER A 113 -3.91 12.71 4.66
C SER A 113 -3.48 11.47 5.45
N VAL A 114 -4.24 10.38 5.37
CA VAL A 114 -3.89 9.08 5.97
C VAL A 114 -2.61 8.54 5.34
N THR A 115 -2.50 8.61 4.00
CA THR A 115 -1.29 8.18 3.30
C THR A 115 -0.08 9.00 3.71
N ARG A 116 -0.21 10.32 3.88
CA ARG A 116 0.86 11.20 4.36
C ARG A 116 1.31 10.82 5.77
N GLY A 117 0.37 10.61 6.69
CA GLY A 117 0.68 10.16 8.05
C GLY A 117 1.43 8.84 8.07
N ARG A 118 0.99 7.87 7.26
CA ARG A 118 1.66 6.57 7.08
C ARG A 118 3.10 6.72 6.58
N LEU A 119 3.34 7.53 5.55
CA LEU A 119 4.66 7.71 4.97
C LEU A 119 5.61 8.45 5.91
N ARG A 120 5.12 9.43 6.68
CA ARG A 120 5.89 10.07 7.75
C ARG A 120 6.31 9.05 8.79
N LEU A 121 5.39 8.23 9.25
CA LEU A 121 5.67 7.15 10.20
C LEU A 121 6.75 6.20 9.66
N ILE A 122 6.65 5.79 8.39
CA ILE A 122 7.67 4.95 7.75
C ILE A 122 9.04 5.64 7.71
N SER A 123 9.09 6.94 7.41
CA SER A 123 10.36 7.69 7.34
C SER A 123 11.01 7.92 8.70
N GLU A 124 10.20 8.03 9.76
CA GLU A 124 10.66 8.27 11.13
C GLU A 124 11.17 6.99 11.83
N HIS A 125 10.80 5.80 11.32
CA HIS A 125 11.12 4.51 11.93
C HIS A 125 11.96 3.65 10.99
N PRO A 126 13.28 3.50 11.23
CA PRO A 126 14.17 2.71 10.36
C PRO A 126 13.75 1.27 10.15
N GLU A 127 13.14 0.63 11.15
CA GLU A 127 12.59 -0.72 11.06
C GLU A 127 11.43 -0.82 10.06
N LEU A 128 10.63 0.24 9.88
CA LEU A 128 9.58 0.31 8.86
C LEU A 128 10.19 0.53 7.48
N THR A 129 11.17 1.45 7.37
CA THR A 129 11.86 1.71 6.10
C THR A 129 12.58 0.47 5.59
N SER A 130 13.24 -0.30 6.46
CA SER A 130 13.96 -1.52 6.07
C SER A 130 13.07 -2.61 5.46
N ARG A 131 11.77 -2.60 5.76
CA ARG A 131 10.78 -3.53 5.20
C ARG A 131 10.23 -3.13 3.82
N SER A 132 10.62 -1.97 3.30
CA SER A 132 10.09 -1.45 2.02
C SER A 132 10.26 -2.44 0.86
N TYR A 133 11.40 -3.14 0.79
CA TYR A 133 11.64 -4.11 -0.29
C TYR A 133 10.63 -5.26 -0.27
N GLU A 134 10.30 -5.80 0.89
CA GLU A 134 9.31 -6.86 1.07
C GLU A 134 7.90 -6.34 0.83
N SER A 135 7.57 -5.22 1.46
CA SER A 135 6.24 -4.63 1.40
C SER A 135 5.83 -4.16 0.00
N LEU A 136 6.81 -3.78 -0.84
CA LEU A 136 6.58 -3.42 -2.23
C LEU A 136 6.64 -4.62 -3.20
N ALA A 137 6.72 -5.86 -2.71
CA ALA A 137 6.79 -7.04 -3.57
C ALA A 137 5.60 -7.17 -4.56
N PRO A 138 4.33 -6.90 -4.18
CA PRO A 138 3.22 -6.93 -5.12
C PRO A 138 3.38 -5.92 -6.26
N GLN A 139 3.80 -4.70 -5.95
CA GLN A 139 4.03 -3.65 -6.96
C GLN A 139 5.20 -4.03 -7.88
N ARG A 140 6.26 -4.62 -7.32
CA ARG A 140 7.41 -5.11 -8.09
C ARG A 140 7.00 -6.19 -9.08
N GLN A 141 6.20 -7.17 -8.65
CA GLN A 141 5.72 -8.23 -9.54
C GLN A 141 4.93 -7.68 -10.72
N ARG A 142 4.06 -6.69 -10.48
CA ARG A 142 3.24 -6.08 -11.53
C ARG A 142 4.06 -5.24 -12.51
N SER A 143 4.96 -4.40 -12.00
CA SER A 143 5.84 -3.64 -12.89
C SER A 143 6.76 -4.53 -13.71
N LEU A 144 7.27 -5.64 -13.14
CA LEU A 144 8.06 -6.63 -13.88
C LEU A 144 7.24 -7.30 -14.98
N ALA A 145 6.01 -7.71 -14.71
CA ALA A 145 5.12 -8.31 -15.71
C ALA A 145 4.90 -7.33 -16.86
N PHE A 146 4.47 -6.10 -16.55
CA PHE A 146 4.29 -5.05 -17.54
C PHE A 146 5.52 -4.81 -18.42
N LEU A 147 6.71 -4.70 -17.81
CA LEU A 147 7.95 -4.43 -18.53
C LEU A 147 8.35 -5.58 -19.46
N ARG A 148 8.16 -6.83 -19.04
CA ARG A 148 8.38 -8.02 -19.88
C ARG A 148 7.40 -8.08 -21.04
N GLU A 149 6.11 -7.86 -20.79
CA GLU A 149 5.07 -7.79 -21.82
C GLU A 149 5.32 -6.66 -22.82
N SER A 150 5.99 -5.59 -22.38
CA SER A 150 6.45 -4.49 -23.24
C SER A 150 7.72 -4.83 -24.06
N GLY A 151 8.25 -6.07 -23.97
CA GLY A 151 9.36 -6.54 -24.78
C GLY A 151 10.76 -6.31 -24.20
N LEU A 152 10.89 -5.86 -22.94
CA LEU A 152 12.19 -5.74 -22.29
C LEU A 152 12.78 -7.13 -21.96
N SER A 153 14.09 -7.25 -22.04
CA SER A 153 14.79 -8.42 -21.52
C SER A 153 14.57 -8.56 -20.00
N ASP A 154 14.70 -9.78 -19.46
CA ASP A 154 14.48 -10.02 -18.02
C ASP A 154 15.37 -9.13 -17.14
N SER A 155 16.64 -8.96 -17.50
CA SER A 155 17.58 -8.09 -16.77
C SER A 155 17.15 -6.61 -16.82
N ALA A 156 16.81 -6.09 -18.00
CA ALA A 156 16.36 -4.72 -18.16
C ALA A 156 15.05 -4.45 -17.40
N ALA A 157 14.11 -5.38 -17.45
CA ALA A 157 12.86 -5.29 -16.72
C ALA A 157 13.09 -5.26 -15.21
N ARG A 158 14.00 -6.10 -14.67
CA ARG A 158 14.37 -6.09 -13.24
C ARG A 158 15.01 -4.78 -12.82
N PHE A 159 15.97 -4.27 -13.58
CA PHE A 159 16.65 -3.01 -13.25
C PHE A 159 15.68 -1.83 -13.28
N LEU A 160 14.86 -1.72 -14.35
CA LEU A 160 13.90 -0.63 -14.48
C LEU A 160 12.80 -0.72 -13.42
N SER A 161 12.30 -1.91 -13.10
CA SER A 161 11.33 -2.10 -12.01
C SER A 161 11.90 -1.67 -10.66
N ALA A 162 13.15 -2.04 -10.35
CA ALA A 162 13.81 -1.65 -9.10
C ALA A 162 13.99 -0.12 -9.03
N ALA A 163 14.47 0.49 -10.11
CA ALA A 163 14.65 1.94 -10.20
C ALA A 163 13.30 2.69 -10.07
N TYR A 164 12.26 2.21 -10.75
CA TYR A 164 10.90 2.75 -10.68
C TYR A 164 10.35 2.76 -9.26
N LEU A 165 10.45 1.62 -8.55
CA LEU A 165 9.93 1.49 -7.20
C LEU A 165 10.72 2.35 -6.19
N ALA A 166 12.05 2.39 -6.31
CA ALA A 166 12.89 3.22 -5.46
C ALA A 166 12.61 4.71 -5.69
N ALA A 167 12.57 5.16 -6.94
CA ALA A 167 12.31 6.55 -7.29
C ALA A 167 10.90 6.99 -6.83
N THR A 168 9.87 6.17 -7.07
CA THR A 168 8.52 6.51 -6.65
C THR A 168 8.34 6.47 -5.14
N LEU A 169 8.98 5.56 -4.42
CA LEU A 169 8.96 5.54 -2.95
C LEU A 169 9.60 6.82 -2.40
N GLU A 170 10.76 7.21 -2.90
CA GLU A 170 11.44 8.44 -2.51
C GLU A 170 10.56 9.67 -2.79
N ALA A 171 9.91 9.74 -3.95
CA ALA A 171 8.96 10.81 -4.28
C ALA A 171 7.80 10.89 -3.28
N TRP A 172 7.25 9.75 -2.87
CA TRP A 172 6.22 9.68 -1.85
C TRP A 172 6.71 10.18 -0.49
N MET A 173 7.94 9.83 -0.09
CA MET A 173 8.54 10.29 1.17
C MET A 173 8.76 11.80 1.16
N GLN A 174 9.30 12.36 0.07
CA GLN A 174 9.50 13.80 -0.09
C GLN A 174 8.18 14.57 -0.06
N TRP A 175 7.16 14.08 -0.77
CA TRP A 175 5.84 14.68 -0.68
C TRP A 175 5.27 14.63 0.74
N ALA A 176 5.41 13.50 1.45
CA ALA A 176 4.91 13.37 2.81
C ALA A 176 5.60 14.34 3.78
N ALA A 177 6.87 14.66 3.56
CA ALA A 177 7.62 15.64 4.34
C ALA A 177 7.24 17.10 4.02
N SER A 178 6.63 17.34 2.85
CA SER A 178 6.24 18.68 2.40
C SER A 178 4.84 19.09 2.91
N SER A 179 4.44 20.34 2.62
CA SER A 179 3.07 20.85 2.84
C SER A 179 2.19 20.76 1.59
N GLU A 180 2.75 20.35 0.44
CA GLU A 180 2.03 20.32 -0.83
C GLU A 180 0.88 19.31 -0.80
N PRO A 181 -0.33 19.67 -1.25
CA PRO A 181 -1.49 18.78 -1.16
C PRO A 181 -1.42 17.61 -2.14
N ASP A 182 -0.78 17.78 -3.31
CA ASP A 182 -0.77 16.80 -4.40
C ASP A 182 0.60 16.10 -4.53
N PRO A 183 0.66 14.76 -4.47
CA PRO A 183 1.91 14.01 -4.67
C PRO A 183 2.35 13.90 -6.14
N ARG A 184 1.46 14.16 -7.11
CA ARG A 184 1.74 13.93 -8.54
C ARG A 184 2.98 14.65 -9.05
N PRO A 185 3.25 15.93 -8.71
CA PRO A 185 4.47 16.61 -9.16
C PRO A 185 5.74 15.88 -8.74
N TYR A 186 5.80 15.35 -7.52
CA TYR A 186 6.94 14.59 -7.01
C TYR A 186 7.14 13.27 -7.76
N LEU A 187 6.04 12.56 -8.02
CA LEU A 187 6.07 11.29 -8.76
C LEU A 187 6.52 11.51 -10.21
N LEU A 188 6.01 12.55 -10.86
CA LEU A 188 6.39 12.87 -12.23
C LEU A 188 7.86 13.25 -12.32
N ALA A 189 8.37 14.09 -11.40
CA ALA A 189 9.78 14.46 -11.34
C ALA A 189 10.68 13.24 -11.14
N ALA A 190 10.31 12.31 -10.23
CA ALA A 190 11.04 11.07 -10.01
C ALA A 190 11.09 10.17 -11.27
N LEU A 191 10.03 10.15 -12.06
CA LEU A 191 9.96 9.36 -13.29
C LEU A 191 10.72 10.02 -14.46
N GLU A 192 10.88 11.34 -14.44
CA GLU A 192 11.71 12.04 -15.42
C GLU A 192 13.19 11.67 -15.29
N VAL A 193 13.67 11.42 -14.06
CA VAL A 193 15.05 10.96 -13.82
C VAL A 193 15.32 9.59 -14.46
N LEU A 194 14.28 8.75 -14.66
CA LEU A 194 14.42 7.45 -15.32
C LEU A 194 14.49 7.58 -16.85
N ASN A 195 14.19 8.75 -17.40
CA ASN A 195 14.26 9.02 -18.82
C ASN A 195 15.68 9.48 -19.19
N VAL A 196 16.67 8.62 -18.94
CA VAL A 196 18.06 8.90 -19.37
C VAL A 196 18.09 8.85 -20.89
N PRO A 197 18.50 9.95 -21.59
CA PRO A 197 18.72 9.87 -23.03
C PRO A 197 19.69 8.74 -23.34
N ALA A 198 19.41 7.99 -24.41
CA ALA A 198 20.39 7.01 -24.91
C ALA A 198 21.72 7.74 -25.15
N LEU A 199 22.77 7.30 -24.45
CA LEU A 199 24.16 7.76 -24.66
C LEU A 199 24.65 7.38 -26.03
#